data_fcb47d45162d7dfd3e144ab2177129db
#
_entry.id   fcb47d45162d7dfd3e144ab2177129db
#
_cell.length_a   1.000
_cell.length_b   1.000
_cell.length_c   1.000
_cell.angle_alpha   90.00
_cell.angle_beta   90.00
_cell.angle_gamma   90.00
#
_symmetry.space_group_name_H-M   'P 1'
#
loop_
_entity.id
_entity.type
_entity.pdbx_description
1 polymer ?
#
loop_
_entity_poly.entity_id
_entity_poly.type
_entity_poly.pdbx_seq_one_letter_code
_entity_poly.pdbx_strand_id
1 'polypeptide(L)'
;MYKKIMVPLDGSKTAEVVLPHAKALAYAEGAEIALLNVAANPAQEFAFEDPAIAGYSVAEQEQKANKYMTKVCDELKAAGFKVSCHLRSGSPANTILKVSEELGVDVIAMSTHGRNWPASWLIGSVAERVVRHSKVPVMMIRAPQS
;
A
#
# COMPACT_ATOMS: atom_id res chain seq x y z
N MET A 1 21.29 7.02 -1.00
CA MET A 1 20.46 7.13 -2.20
C MET A 1 18.97 7.11 -1.86
N TYR A 2 18.49 6.12 -1.16
CA TYR A 2 17.06 6.05 -0.78
C TYR A 2 16.87 6.61 0.63
N LYS A 3 16.26 7.78 0.72
CA LYS A 3 16.00 8.44 2.00
C LYS A 3 14.56 8.21 2.50
N LYS A 4 13.65 7.97 1.59
CA LYS A 4 12.24 7.73 1.93
C LYS A 4 11.67 6.66 1.00
N ILE A 5 11.14 5.60 1.60
CA ILE A 5 10.57 4.45 0.91
C ILE A 5 9.06 4.44 1.14
N MET A 6 8.29 4.52 0.07
CA MET A 6 6.84 4.36 0.20
C MET A 6 6.46 2.89 0.12
N VAL A 7 5.60 2.46 1.03
CA VAL A 7 5.09 1.09 1.08
C VAL A 7 3.57 1.12 1.12
N PRO A 8 2.92 0.88 -0.02
CA PRO A 8 1.46 0.74 -0.06
C PRO A 8 1.03 -0.58 0.58
N LEU A 9 0.04 -0.52 1.45
CA LEU A 9 -0.56 -1.69 2.11
C LEU A 9 -2.08 -1.58 2.02
N ASP A 10 -2.74 -2.70 1.75
CA ASP A 10 -4.19 -2.76 1.62
C ASP A 10 -4.88 -3.56 2.73
N GLY A 11 -4.12 -3.93 3.77
CA GLY A 11 -4.63 -4.73 4.87
C GLY A 11 -4.53 -6.24 4.65
N SER A 12 -4.10 -6.68 3.46
CA SER A 12 -3.94 -8.09 3.17
C SER A 12 -2.54 -8.58 3.55
N LYS A 13 -2.42 -9.86 3.88
CA LYS A 13 -1.12 -10.50 4.11
C LYS A 13 -0.30 -10.57 2.83
N THR A 14 -0.96 -10.64 1.69
CA THR A 14 -0.31 -10.63 0.38
C THR A 14 0.48 -9.34 0.17
N ALA A 15 -0.09 -8.19 0.52
CA ALA A 15 0.59 -6.91 0.41
C ALA A 15 1.75 -6.80 1.41
N GLU A 16 1.66 -7.45 2.57
CA GLU A 16 2.67 -7.36 3.63
C GLU A 16 3.98 -8.10 3.31
N VAL A 17 4.02 -8.90 2.23
CA VAL A 17 5.28 -9.58 1.83
C VAL A 17 6.39 -8.57 1.51
N VAL A 18 6.04 -7.33 1.23
CA VAL A 18 6.99 -6.25 0.98
C VAL A 18 7.73 -5.82 2.24
N LEU A 19 7.14 -5.98 3.42
CA LEU A 19 7.68 -5.42 4.66
C LEU A 19 9.10 -5.88 4.99
N PRO A 20 9.46 -7.18 4.93
CA PRO A 20 10.84 -7.57 5.19
C PRO A 20 11.85 -6.90 4.24
N HIS A 21 11.47 -6.74 2.98
CA HIS A 21 12.31 -6.10 1.97
C HIS A 21 12.45 -4.60 2.22
N ALA A 22 11.34 -3.93 2.56
CA ALA A 22 11.37 -2.51 2.89
C ALA A 22 12.21 -2.24 4.14
N LYS A 23 12.09 -3.11 5.15
CA LYS A 23 12.91 -3.01 6.36
C LYS A 23 14.40 -3.16 6.05
N ALA A 24 14.76 -4.14 5.23
CA ALA A 24 16.15 -4.36 4.85
C ALA A 24 16.73 -3.16 4.12
N LEU A 25 15.97 -2.60 3.18
CA LEU A 25 16.39 -1.42 2.45
C LEU A 25 16.50 -0.20 3.38
N ALA A 26 15.51 0.01 4.23
CA ALA A 26 15.52 1.12 5.18
C ALA A 26 16.69 1.03 6.15
N TYR A 27 16.98 -0.15 6.63
CA TYR A 27 18.12 -0.37 7.52
C TYR A 27 19.44 -0.04 6.82
N ALA A 28 19.63 -0.54 5.60
CA ALA A 28 20.86 -0.35 4.83
C ALA A 28 21.09 1.12 4.46
N GLU A 29 20.03 1.84 4.12
CA GLU A 29 20.12 3.23 3.64
C GLU A 29 19.87 4.28 4.73
N GLY A 30 19.45 3.86 5.91
CA GLY A 30 19.02 4.80 6.95
C GLY A 30 17.75 5.55 6.56
N ALA A 31 16.86 4.89 5.82
CA ALA A 31 15.69 5.51 5.21
C ALA A 31 14.46 5.51 6.11
N GLU A 32 13.60 6.49 5.90
CA GLU A 32 12.25 6.50 6.48
C GLU A 32 11.31 5.62 5.65
N ILE A 33 10.41 4.93 6.33
CA ILE A 33 9.35 4.16 5.68
C ILE A 33 8.06 4.97 5.76
N ALA A 34 7.50 5.30 4.60
CA ALA A 34 6.21 5.97 4.49
C ALA A 34 5.16 4.93 4.11
N LEU A 35 4.38 4.49 5.08
CA LEU A 35 3.29 3.54 4.85
C LEU A 35 2.08 4.28 4.28
N LEU A 36 1.46 3.71 3.29
CA LEU A 36 0.26 4.28 2.68
C LEU A 36 -0.84 3.24 2.57
N ASN A 37 -2.01 3.55 3.09
CA ASN A 37 -3.22 2.80 2.83
C ASN A 37 -4.17 3.65 2.01
N VAL A 38 -4.65 3.11 0.89
CA VAL A 38 -5.64 3.78 0.06
C VAL A 38 -6.97 3.07 0.24
N ALA A 39 -7.92 3.76 0.87
CA ALA A 39 -9.28 3.26 0.94
C ALA A 39 -9.95 3.51 -0.40
N ALA A 40 -10.37 2.44 -1.06
CA ALA A 40 -11.13 2.55 -2.28
C ALA A 40 -12.45 3.24 -1.96
N ASN A 41 -12.87 4.17 -2.83
CA ASN A 41 -14.15 4.85 -2.65
C ASN A 41 -15.28 3.84 -2.84
N PRO A 42 -16.09 3.53 -1.80
CA PRO A 42 -17.16 2.53 -1.93
C PRO A 42 -18.14 2.87 -3.05
N ALA A 43 -18.36 4.14 -3.33
CA ALA A 43 -19.24 4.58 -4.40
C ALA A 43 -18.71 4.21 -5.79
N GLN A 44 -17.42 4.00 -5.95
CA GLN A 44 -16.82 3.61 -7.22
C GLN A 44 -16.67 2.09 -7.35
N GLU A 45 -16.36 1.40 -6.26
CA GLU A 45 -16.21 -0.05 -6.28
C GLU A 45 -17.53 -0.80 -6.34
N PHE A 46 -18.57 -0.25 -5.71
CA PHE A 46 -19.86 -0.94 -5.54
C PHE A 46 -21.00 -0.30 -6.34
N ALA A 47 -20.69 0.52 -7.35
CA ALA A 47 -21.70 1.17 -8.18
C ALA A 47 -22.62 0.17 -8.89
N PHE A 48 -22.22 -1.10 -8.98
CA PHE A 48 -22.97 -2.18 -9.65
C PHE A 48 -23.37 -3.32 -8.72
N GLU A 49 -23.12 -3.21 -7.42
CA GLU A 49 -23.47 -4.26 -6.45
C GLU A 49 -24.68 -3.90 -5.60
N ASP A 50 -25.30 -4.95 -5.02
CA ASP A 50 -26.47 -4.82 -4.19
C ASP A 50 -26.22 -3.86 -3.00
N PRO A 51 -27.11 -2.86 -2.78
CA PRO A 51 -26.98 -1.96 -1.64
C PRO A 51 -26.88 -2.65 -0.28
N ALA A 52 -27.35 -3.89 -0.16
CA ALA A 52 -27.25 -4.67 1.07
C ALA A 52 -25.81 -5.09 1.39
N ILE A 53 -24.95 -5.18 0.38
CA ILE A 53 -23.54 -5.53 0.54
C ILE A 53 -22.71 -4.26 0.83
N ALA A 54 -23.21 -3.10 0.43
CA ALA A 54 -22.64 -1.80 0.74
C ALA A 54 -22.91 -1.36 2.19
N GLY A 55 -23.40 -2.27 3.05
CA GLY A 55 -23.77 -1.99 4.43
C GLY A 55 -22.65 -1.74 5.42
N TYR A 56 -21.39 -1.75 4.97
CA TYR A 56 -20.29 -1.26 5.78
C TYR A 56 -20.20 0.25 5.55
N SER A 57 -20.53 1.01 6.57
CA SER A 57 -20.41 2.46 6.48
C SER A 57 -18.96 2.84 6.17
N VAL A 58 -18.79 3.96 5.46
CA VAL A 58 -17.46 4.52 5.19
C VAL A 58 -16.69 4.68 6.50
N ALA A 59 -17.39 5.07 7.57
CA ALA A 59 -16.80 5.26 8.89
C ALA A 59 -16.20 3.96 9.45
N GLU A 60 -16.88 2.82 9.26
CA GLU A 60 -16.38 1.52 9.74
C GLU A 60 -15.14 1.08 8.98
N GLN A 61 -15.12 1.30 7.66
CA GLN A 61 -13.97 0.99 6.84
C GLN A 61 -12.77 1.86 7.20
N GLU A 62 -13.00 3.14 7.46
CA GLU A 62 -11.96 4.06 7.88
C GLU A 62 -11.38 3.66 9.25
N GLN A 63 -12.25 3.28 10.19
CA GLN A 63 -11.80 2.81 11.51
C GLN A 63 -10.95 1.54 11.41
N LYS A 64 -11.37 0.61 10.55
CA LYS A 64 -10.64 -0.64 10.33
C LYS A 64 -9.27 -0.36 9.71
N ALA A 65 -9.23 0.52 8.71
CA ALA A 65 -7.98 0.90 8.06
C ALA A 65 -7.04 1.64 9.03
N ASN A 66 -7.58 2.56 9.83
CA ASN A 66 -6.82 3.26 10.87
C ASN A 66 -6.19 2.30 11.86
N LYS A 67 -6.98 1.35 12.34
CA LYS A 67 -6.55 0.37 13.33
C LYS A 67 -5.43 -0.52 12.76
N TYR A 68 -5.59 -0.97 11.51
CA TYR A 68 -4.59 -1.76 10.83
C TYR A 68 -3.29 -0.97 10.65
N MET A 69 -3.37 0.24 10.13
CA MET A 69 -2.20 1.06 9.86
C MET A 69 -1.47 1.46 11.15
N THR A 70 -2.23 1.78 12.20
CA THR A 70 -1.64 2.10 13.50
C THR A 70 -0.84 0.91 14.02
N LYS A 71 -1.38 -0.30 13.91
CA LYS A 71 -0.70 -1.52 14.33
C LYS A 71 0.62 -1.72 13.61
N VAL A 72 0.61 -1.65 12.28
CA VAL A 72 1.82 -1.85 11.47
C VAL A 72 2.84 -0.73 11.74
N CYS A 73 2.37 0.49 11.83
CA CYS A 73 3.21 1.65 12.12
C CYS A 73 3.93 1.50 13.47
N ASP A 74 3.17 1.13 14.51
CA ASP A 74 3.72 0.94 15.86
C ASP A 74 4.73 -0.20 15.91
N GLU A 75 4.46 -1.30 15.20
CA GLU A 75 5.39 -2.42 15.11
C GLU A 75 6.72 -2.01 14.48
N LEU A 76 6.67 -1.24 13.40
CA LEU A 76 7.88 -0.75 12.74
C LEU A 76 8.64 0.25 13.59
N LYS A 77 7.94 1.15 14.27
CA LYS A 77 8.58 2.10 15.20
C LYS A 77 9.24 1.38 16.36
N ALA A 78 8.57 0.37 16.91
CA ALA A 78 9.12 -0.45 18.00
C ALA A 78 10.37 -1.19 17.56
N ALA A 79 10.48 -1.53 16.28
CA ALA A 79 11.67 -2.16 15.70
C ALA A 79 12.80 -1.18 15.39
N GLY A 80 12.60 0.11 15.65
CA GLY A 80 13.62 1.14 15.50
C GLY A 80 13.63 1.91 14.19
N PHE A 81 12.61 1.72 13.35
CA PHE A 81 12.52 2.44 12.08
C PHE A 81 11.84 3.79 12.23
N LYS A 82 12.25 4.75 11.39
CA LYS A 82 11.48 5.98 11.20
C LYS A 82 10.31 5.67 10.28
N VAL A 83 9.09 5.91 10.75
CA VAL A 83 7.89 5.55 10.01
C VAL A 83 6.90 6.70 10.03
N SER A 84 6.34 7.02 8.87
CA SER A 84 5.17 7.87 8.76
C SER A 84 4.02 7.04 8.21
N CYS A 85 2.80 7.33 8.64
CA CYS A 85 1.61 6.60 8.24
C CYS A 85 0.62 7.54 7.59
N HIS A 86 0.14 7.13 6.42
CA HIS A 86 -0.74 7.95 5.60
C HIS A 86 -1.97 7.14 5.20
N LEU A 87 -3.13 7.76 5.35
CA LEU A 87 -4.39 7.21 4.87
C LEU A 87 -4.98 8.18 3.85
N ARG A 88 -5.37 7.66 2.71
CA ARG A 88 -6.00 8.42 1.64
C ARG A 88 -7.17 7.65 1.08
N SER A 89 -8.05 8.33 0.39
CA SER A 89 -9.19 7.72 -0.33
C SER A 89 -9.05 7.98 -1.81
N GLY A 90 -9.51 7.05 -2.62
CA GLY A 90 -9.53 7.22 -4.06
C GLY A 90 -9.15 5.96 -4.82
N SER A 91 -8.79 6.14 -6.07
CA SER A 91 -8.29 5.07 -6.93
C SER A 91 -6.90 4.65 -6.45
N PRO A 92 -6.66 3.37 -6.13
CA PRO A 92 -5.41 2.96 -5.51
C PRO A 92 -4.16 3.37 -6.28
N ALA A 93 -4.04 3.01 -7.55
CA ALA A 93 -2.83 3.30 -8.31
C ALA A 93 -2.57 4.80 -8.45
N ASN A 94 -3.61 5.58 -8.80
CA ASN A 94 -3.47 7.02 -8.97
C ASN A 94 -3.10 7.70 -7.66
N THR A 95 -3.68 7.25 -6.55
CA THR A 95 -3.39 7.78 -5.22
C THR A 95 -1.96 7.47 -4.79
N ILE A 96 -1.49 6.26 -5.04
CA ILE A 96 -0.10 5.88 -4.77
C ILE A 96 0.86 6.81 -5.50
N LEU A 97 0.62 7.02 -6.80
CA LEU A 97 1.46 7.89 -7.62
C LEU A 97 1.45 9.33 -7.12
N LYS A 98 0.27 9.86 -6.82
CA LYS A 98 0.11 11.22 -6.35
C LYS A 98 0.80 11.44 -5.00
N VAL A 99 0.57 10.55 -4.04
CA VAL A 99 1.15 10.67 -2.71
C VAL A 99 2.67 10.49 -2.76
N SER A 100 3.18 9.62 -3.65
CA SER A 100 4.62 9.47 -3.83
C SER A 100 5.29 10.79 -4.23
N GLU A 101 4.63 11.55 -5.09
CA GLU A 101 5.12 12.87 -5.48
C GLU A 101 4.99 13.88 -4.33
N GLU A 102 3.85 13.90 -3.65
CA GLU A 102 3.61 14.80 -2.52
C GLU A 102 4.64 14.63 -1.40
N LEU A 103 4.96 13.38 -1.08
CA LEU A 103 5.90 13.08 0.00
C LEU A 103 7.36 13.11 -0.43
N GLY A 104 7.62 13.22 -1.73
CA GLY A 104 8.98 13.22 -2.24
C GLY A 104 9.72 11.92 -1.98
N VAL A 105 9.04 10.77 -2.15
CA VAL A 105 9.68 9.48 -1.93
C VAL A 105 10.71 9.18 -3.02
N ASP A 106 11.71 8.38 -2.66
CA ASP A 106 12.81 8.04 -3.56
C ASP A 106 12.58 6.69 -4.25
N VAL A 107 11.74 5.85 -3.68
CA VAL A 107 11.41 4.53 -4.20
C VAL A 107 10.05 4.10 -3.67
N ILE A 108 9.31 3.35 -4.48
CA ILE A 108 8.07 2.70 -4.06
C ILE A 108 8.38 1.21 -3.96
N ALA A 109 8.14 0.60 -2.80
CA ALA A 109 8.28 -0.84 -2.60
C ALA A 109 6.88 -1.43 -2.39
N MET A 110 6.47 -2.35 -3.26
CA MET A 110 5.14 -2.93 -3.19
C MET A 110 5.12 -4.37 -3.67
N SER A 111 4.08 -5.10 -3.29
CA SER A 111 3.90 -6.46 -3.80
C SER A 111 3.28 -6.43 -5.19
N THR A 112 3.49 -7.50 -5.94
CA THR A 112 2.91 -7.65 -7.29
C THR A 112 1.39 -7.73 -7.26
N HIS A 113 0.80 -8.17 -6.13
CA HIS A 113 -0.64 -8.33 -5.97
C HIS A 113 -1.06 -7.88 -4.58
N GLY A 114 -2.30 -7.40 -4.51
CA GLY A 114 -2.93 -7.14 -3.24
C GLY A 114 -3.99 -8.21 -2.96
N ARG A 115 -5.18 -7.77 -2.62
CA ARG A 115 -6.33 -8.60 -2.27
C ARG A 115 -6.98 -9.21 -3.53
N ASN A 116 -7.36 -10.49 -3.49
CA ASN A 116 -8.23 -11.14 -4.50
C ASN A 116 -7.72 -11.08 -5.95
N TRP A 117 -6.57 -11.66 -6.21
CA TRP A 117 -6.03 -11.71 -7.56
C TRP A 117 -6.12 -13.12 -8.16
N PRO A 118 -6.41 -13.24 -9.49
CA PRO A 118 -6.41 -14.54 -10.16
C PRO A 118 -5.02 -15.15 -10.24
N ALA A 119 -4.93 -16.46 -10.01
CA ALA A 119 -3.65 -17.18 -10.02
C ALA A 119 -2.91 -17.11 -11.37
N SER A 120 -3.64 -16.83 -12.45
CA SER A 120 -3.05 -16.69 -13.79
C SER A 120 -2.35 -15.35 -14.02
N TRP A 121 -2.56 -14.37 -13.17
CA TRP A 121 -1.96 -13.05 -13.34
C TRP A 121 -0.56 -13.00 -12.74
N LEU A 122 0.40 -12.52 -13.52
CA LEU A 122 1.79 -12.35 -13.06
C LEU A 122 1.95 -11.07 -12.25
N ILE A 123 1.12 -10.07 -12.51
CA ILE A 123 1.17 -8.78 -11.84
C ILE A 123 -0.25 -8.22 -11.75
N GLY A 124 -0.60 -7.63 -10.61
CA GLY A 124 -1.91 -7.01 -10.40
C GLY A 124 -2.06 -5.68 -11.13
N SER A 125 -3.29 -5.26 -11.35
CA SER A 125 -3.60 -4.03 -12.09
C SER A 125 -3.04 -2.78 -11.42
N VAL A 126 -3.08 -2.71 -10.09
CA VAL A 126 -2.54 -1.57 -9.35
C VAL A 126 -1.02 -1.51 -9.51
N ALA A 127 -0.34 -2.63 -9.31
CA ALA A 127 1.11 -2.72 -9.44
C ALA A 127 1.58 -2.39 -10.86
N GLU A 128 0.89 -2.92 -11.87
CA GLU A 128 1.21 -2.62 -13.26
C GLU A 128 1.11 -1.12 -13.55
N ARG A 129 0.03 -0.49 -13.11
CA ARG A 129 -0.17 0.93 -13.34
C ARG A 129 0.85 1.79 -12.62
N VAL A 130 1.22 1.42 -11.41
CA VAL A 130 2.26 2.13 -10.66
C VAL A 130 3.60 2.03 -11.39
N VAL A 131 3.98 0.84 -11.84
CA VAL A 131 5.22 0.64 -12.59
C VAL A 131 5.25 1.49 -13.86
N ARG A 132 4.14 1.53 -14.60
CA ARG A 132 4.07 2.28 -15.85
C ARG A 132 4.22 3.78 -15.68
N HIS A 133 3.70 4.33 -14.59
CA HIS A 133 3.56 5.78 -14.45
C HIS A 133 4.42 6.38 -13.35
N SER A 134 5.14 5.58 -12.58
CA SER A 134 5.98 6.09 -11.52
C SER A 134 7.16 6.89 -12.06
N LYS A 135 7.44 8.02 -11.41
CA LYS A 135 8.61 8.86 -11.70
C LYS A 135 9.83 8.43 -10.89
N VAL A 136 9.62 7.53 -9.92
CA VAL A 136 10.71 7.00 -9.09
C VAL A 136 10.81 5.48 -9.32
N PRO A 137 11.96 4.85 -8.97
CA PRO A 137 12.08 3.40 -9.04
C PRO A 137 10.99 2.69 -8.25
N VAL A 138 10.53 1.55 -8.76
CA VAL A 138 9.55 0.71 -8.09
C VAL A 138 10.19 -0.66 -7.84
N MET A 139 10.28 -1.01 -6.56
CA MET A 139 10.75 -2.33 -6.16
C MET A 139 9.54 -3.25 -6.00
N MET A 140 9.45 -4.24 -6.87
CA MET A 140 8.33 -5.16 -6.90
C MET A 140 8.69 -6.45 -6.18
N ILE A 141 7.93 -6.79 -5.14
CA ILE A 141 8.10 -8.04 -4.42
C ILE A 141 7.02 -9.01 -4.88
N ARG A 142 7.45 -10.13 -5.41
CA ARG A 142 6.53 -11.13 -5.92
C ARG A 142 5.74 -11.76 -4.78
N ALA A 143 4.43 -11.63 -4.83
CA ALA A 143 3.56 -12.27 -3.85
C ALA A 143 3.49 -13.78 -4.11
N PRO A 144 3.59 -14.62 -3.07
CA PRO A 144 3.45 -16.05 -3.27
C PRO A 144 2.02 -16.39 -3.69
N GLN A 145 1.88 -17.38 -4.57
CA GLN A 145 0.58 -17.94 -4.90
C GLN A 145 0.09 -18.76 -3.72
N SER A 146 -1.12 -18.47 -3.28
CA SER A 146 -1.79 -19.27 -2.27
C SER A 146 -2.60 -20.39 -2.91
#